data_a7e8fbbd00b75ed482fd43deb578af6a
#
_entry.id   a7e8fbbd00b75ed482fd43deb578af6a
#
_cell.length_a   1.000
_cell.length_b   1.000
_cell.length_c   1.000
_cell.angle_alpha   90.00
_cell.angle_beta   90.00
_cell.angle_gamma   90.00
#
_symmetry.space_group_name_H-M   'P 1'
#
loop_
_entity.id
_entity.type
_entity.pdbx_description
1 polymer ?
#
loop_
_entity_poly.entity_id
_entity_poly.type
_entity_poly.pdbx_seq_one_letter_code
_entity_poly.pdbx_strand_id
1 'polypeptide(L)'
;MRSPVGASLLAKIANDNAQHLTPRRALRFFASKLAPTVAAALLSFSAHAFDLQQLSDQLAKPRVIHGNFIQEKHLRALPQPLVSKGTFVLAKDHGLLWLLKTPLQQDYRITAQGIARRDANGWQLLPNKSAGAEQNRLFLAVLQGDSSGLQRDFELQLQGQAQQWKLTLIPRSLLLKQVFTQINIDGGELVNTIELLETQGDSTLLRMQDSSADQPLSIAEQHDFAQ
;
A
#
# COMPACT_ATOMS: atom_id res chain seq x y z
N MET A 1 9.02 54.12 9.28
CA MET A 1 10.11 54.33 10.24
C MET A 1 10.81 53.01 10.52
N ARG A 2 12.08 52.97 10.07
CA ARG A 2 13.24 52.21 10.58
C ARG A 2 13.24 50.70 10.67
N SER A 3 13.98 50.07 9.73
CA SER A 3 14.89 48.94 9.97
C SER A 3 16.00 49.32 10.96
N PRO A 4 16.77 48.35 11.51
CA PRO A 4 17.93 47.78 10.85
C PRO A 4 18.23 46.31 11.26
N VAL A 5 18.79 45.50 10.34
CA VAL A 5 20.20 45.14 10.10
C VAL A 5 20.94 44.59 11.29
N GLY A 6 21.36 43.35 11.21
CA GLY A 6 22.35 42.68 12.03
C GLY A 6 23.22 41.78 11.18
N ALA A 7 24.26 42.33 10.58
CA ALA A 7 25.29 41.60 9.87
C ALA A 7 26.25 40.91 10.85
N SER A 8 26.56 39.66 10.58
CA SER A 8 27.51 38.81 11.28
C SER A 8 28.95 39.17 10.90
N LEU A 9 29.74 39.50 11.93
CA LEU A 9 31.17 39.69 11.89
C LEU A 9 31.87 38.36 12.25
N LEU A 10 32.45 37.71 11.29
CA LEU A 10 33.55 36.76 11.50
C LEU A 10 34.38 36.61 10.24
N ALA A 11 35.19 37.62 9.93
CA ALA A 11 36.32 37.51 9.04
C ALA A 11 37.32 38.64 9.40
N LYS A 12 38.27 38.33 10.28
CA LYS A 12 39.56 39.05 10.24
C LYS A 12 40.44 38.53 11.41
N ILE A 13 41.25 37.57 11.13
CA ILE A 13 42.63 37.55 11.66
C ILE A 13 43.45 36.86 10.59
N ALA A 14 44.00 37.67 9.76
CA ALA A 14 45.14 37.33 8.94
C ALA A 14 46.25 38.27 9.30
N ASN A 15 47.39 37.69 9.42
CA ASN A 15 48.67 38.32 9.05
C ASN A 15 49.41 39.03 10.16
N ASP A 16 50.59 38.56 10.39
CA ASP A 16 51.85 39.22 10.15
C ASP A 16 52.99 38.46 10.87
N ASN A 17 53.81 37.78 10.09
CA ASN A 17 55.25 37.90 10.32
C ASN A 17 56.00 37.40 9.08
N ALA A 18 56.38 38.38 8.27
CA ALA A 18 57.41 38.22 7.27
C ALA A 18 58.71 38.66 7.88
N GLN A 19 59.76 37.82 7.87
CA GLN A 19 61.13 38.26 7.76
C GLN A 19 62.05 37.14 7.23
N HIS A 20 62.59 37.45 6.07
CA HIS A 20 63.91 37.12 5.52
C HIS A 20 64.69 35.92 6.08
N LEU A 21 65.13 35.07 5.17
CA LEU A 21 66.54 34.74 4.95
C LEU A 21 66.75 33.97 3.66
N THR A 22 67.75 34.36 2.93
CA THR A 22 68.22 34.00 1.60
C THR A 22 68.84 32.59 1.46
N PRO A 23 69.28 32.17 0.24
CA PRO A 23 69.16 30.83 -0.23
C PRO A 23 70.40 29.97 -0.10
N ARG A 24 70.27 28.65 0.00
CA ARG A 24 71.37 27.73 -0.32
C ARG A 24 70.87 26.59 -1.19
N ARG A 25 71.61 26.45 -2.31
CA ARG A 25 71.60 25.35 -3.26
C ARG A 25 71.59 23.96 -2.58
N ALA A 26 70.84 23.05 -3.07
CA ALA A 26 71.34 21.86 -3.76
C ALA A 26 70.35 20.68 -3.64
N LEU A 27 70.30 19.99 -4.75
CA LEU A 27 70.03 18.56 -4.97
C LEU A 27 68.63 18.16 -5.30
N ARG A 28 68.52 17.85 -6.56
CA ARG A 28 67.45 17.06 -7.22
C ARG A 28 67.35 15.68 -6.61
N PHE A 29 66.17 15.34 -6.14
CA PHE A 29 65.71 13.95 -6.14
C PHE A 29 64.30 13.95 -6.73
N PHE A 30 64.22 13.40 -7.95
CA PHE A 30 62.95 13.00 -8.52
C PHE A 30 62.41 11.80 -7.72
N ALA A 31 61.41 12.06 -6.93
CA ALA A 31 60.56 11.01 -6.43
C ALA A 31 59.17 11.27 -6.96
N SER A 32 58.88 10.66 -8.10
CA SER A 32 57.54 10.56 -8.64
C SER A 32 56.71 9.68 -7.67
N LYS A 33 56.02 10.35 -6.77
CA LYS A 33 54.93 9.68 -6.01
C LYS A 33 53.72 9.62 -6.93
N LEU A 34 53.53 8.49 -7.55
CA LEU A 34 52.25 8.07 -8.11
C LEU A 34 51.25 8.12 -6.97
N ALA A 35 50.39 9.14 -6.96
CA ALA A 35 49.20 9.14 -6.13
C ALA A 35 48.29 7.98 -6.63
N PRO A 36 47.89 7.02 -5.77
CA PRO A 36 46.88 6.10 -6.18
C PRO A 36 45.57 6.87 -6.29
N THR A 37 45.18 7.15 -7.53
CA THR A 37 43.81 7.57 -7.83
C THR A 37 42.92 6.38 -7.46
N VAL A 38 42.39 6.40 -6.26
CA VAL A 38 41.30 5.52 -5.88
C VAL A 38 40.10 5.97 -6.72
N ALA A 39 39.92 5.31 -7.85
CA ALA A 39 38.68 5.39 -8.60
C ALA A 39 37.59 4.79 -7.69
N ALA A 40 36.94 5.64 -6.92
CA ALA A 40 35.69 5.32 -6.27
C ALA A 40 34.68 5.07 -7.40
N ALA A 41 34.60 3.81 -7.83
CA ALA A 41 33.49 3.35 -8.63
C ALA A 41 32.22 3.54 -7.80
N LEU A 42 31.55 4.65 -8.03
CA LEU A 42 30.17 4.88 -7.58
C LEU A 42 29.34 3.79 -8.27
N LEU A 43 29.18 2.67 -7.59
CA LEU A 43 28.15 1.69 -7.91
C LEU A 43 26.84 2.43 -7.71
N SER A 44 26.36 3.05 -8.77
CA SER A 44 24.98 3.52 -8.86
C SER A 44 24.11 2.29 -8.79
N PHE A 45 23.75 1.87 -7.58
CA PHE A 45 22.62 0.99 -7.39
C PHE A 45 21.41 1.76 -7.90
N SER A 46 20.97 1.41 -9.10
CA SER A 46 19.65 1.79 -9.58
C SER A 46 18.68 1.17 -8.58
N ALA A 47 18.31 1.93 -7.55
CA ALA A 47 17.20 1.58 -6.69
C ALA A 47 15.98 1.60 -7.61
N HIS A 48 15.60 0.45 -8.14
CA HIS A 48 14.30 0.31 -8.79
C HIS A 48 13.28 0.57 -7.69
N ALA A 49 12.67 1.75 -7.74
CA ALA A 49 11.56 2.06 -6.86
C ALA A 49 10.45 1.05 -7.15
N PHE A 50 9.96 0.41 -6.08
CA PHE A 50 8.81 -0.48 -6.18
C PHE A 50 7.61 0.31 -6.70
N ASP A 51 7.07 -0.09 -7.84
CA ASP A 51 6.04 0.65 -8.55
C ASP A 51 4.67 -0.08 -8.55
N LEU A 52 3.65 0.62 -9.04
CA LEU A 52 2.28 0.08 -9.07
C LEU A 52 2.15 -1.16 -9.96
N GLN A 53 2.95 -1.28 -11.02
CA GLN A 53 2.92 -2.46 -11.88
C GLN A 53 3.51 -3.66 -11.15
N GLN A 54 4.62 -3.48 -10.45
CA GLN A 54 5.25 -4.53 -9.66
C GLN A 54 4.33 -4.99 -8.51
N LEU A 55 3.64 -4.05 -7.85
CA LEU A 55 2.62 -4.40 -6.85
C LEU A 55 1.46 -5.19 -7.46
N SER A 56 0.94 -4.73 -8.59
CA SER A 56 -0.13 -5.42 -9.32
C SER A 56 0.28 -6.84 -9.68
N ASP A 57 1.46 -7.00 -10.28
CA ASP A 57 2.01 -8.31 -10.67
C ASP A 57 2.22 -9.22 -9.45
N GLN A 58 2.67 -8.66 -8.32
CA GLN A 58 2.85 -9.39 -7.07
C GLN A 58 1.53 -9.92 -6.52
N LEU A 59 0.50 -9.07 -6.41
CA LEU A 59 -0.81 -9.45 -5.90
C LEU A 59 -1.59 -10.37 -6.88
N ALA A 60 -1.27 -10.31 -8.15
CA ALA A 60 -1.88 -11.17 -9.18
C ALA A 60 -1.25 -12.57 -9.28
N LYS A 61 -0.09 -12.83 -8.63
CA LYS A 61 0.59 -14.13 -8.70
C LYS A 61 -0.20 -15.29 -8.11
N PRO A 62 -0.73 -15.20 -6.87
CA PRO A 62 -1.45 -16.31 -6.27
C PRO A 62 -2.73 -16.62 -7.03
N ARG A 63 -2.98 -17.90 -7.28
CA ARG A 63 -4.24 -18.34 -7.91
C ARG A 63 -5.38 -18.43 -6.92
N VAL A 64 -5.07 -18.85 -5.70
CA VAL A 64 -6.02 -18.98 -4.60
C VAL A 64 -5.36 -18.47 -3.32
N ILE A 65 -6.09 -17.68 -2.55
CA ILE A 65 -5.67 -17.20 -1.23
C ILE A 65 -6.77 -17.54 -0.24
N HIS A 66 -6.41 -18.25 0.81
CA HIS A 66 -7.26 -18.49 1.98
C HIS A 66 -6.78 -17.66 3.16
N GLY A 67 -7.68 -17.26 4.02
CA GLY A 67 -7.31 -16.56 5.25
C GLY A 67 -8.49 -16.28 6.16
N ASN A 68 -8.16 -15.68 7.30
CA ASN A 68 -9.11 -15.14 8.25
C ASN A 68 -9.19 -13.62 8.10
N PHE A 69 -10.27 -13.02 8.57
CA PHE A 69 -10.36 -11.57 8.69
C PHE A 69 -10.99 -11.13 10.00
N ILE A 70 -10.59 -9.94 10.43
CA ILE A 70 -11.27 -9.16 11.46
C ILE A 70 -11.63 -7.82 10.84
N GLN A 71 -12.90 -7.48 10.87
CA GLN A 71 -13.42 -6.20 10.42
C GLN A 71 -13.93 -5.41 11.63
N GLU A 72 -13.43 -4.20 11.80
CA GLU A 72 -13.85 -3.23 12.81
C GLU A 72 -14.51 -2.05 12.11
N LYS A 73 -15.81 -1.88 12.30
CA LYS A 73 -16.56 -0.73 11.80
C LYS A 73 -16.69 0.30 12.93
N HIS A 74 -15.99 1.41 12.80
CA HIS A 74 -16.07 2.54 13.71
C HIS A 74 -17.14 3.51 13.20
N LEU A 75 -18.21 3.62 13.96
CA LEU A 75 -19.28 4.58 13.70
C LEU A 75 -19.11 5.77 14.64
N ARG A 76 -19.13 6.98 14.10
CA ARG A 76 -19.00 8.21 14.92
C ARG A 76 -20.01 8.29 16.05
N ALA A 77 -21.15 7.67 15.87
CA ALA A 77 -22.24 7.65 16.85
C ALA A 77 -22.04 6.61 17.98
N LEU A 78 -21.08 5.68 17.85
CA LEU A 78 -20.86 4.62 18.81
C LEU A 78 -19.46 4.73 19.45
N PRO A 79 -19.35 4.54 20.78
CA PRO A 79 -18.07 4.65 21.49
C PRO A 79 -17.14 3.46 21.22
N GLN A 80 -17.67 2.34 20.73
CA GLN A 80 -16.89 1.13 20.42
C GLN A 80 -17.21 0.64 19.01
N PRO A 81 -16.24 0.03 18.31
CA PRO A 81 -16.44 -0.48 16.97
C PRO A 81 -17.37 -1.71 16.97
N LEU A 82 -18.08 -1.88 15.89
CA LEU A 82 -18.76 -3.12 15.56
C LEU A 82 -17.74 -4.09 14.98
N VAL A 83 -17.49 -5.20 15.67
CA VAL A 83 -16.47 -6.17 15.28
C VAL A 83 -17.12 -7.38 14.63
N SER A 84 -16.67 -7.71 13.43
CA SER A 84 -17.05 -8.93 12.70
C SER A 84 -15.79 -9.75 12.39
N LYS A 85 -15.93 -11.09 12.41
CA LYS A 85 -14.85 -12.01 12.08
C LYS A 85 -15.34 -13.11 11.15
N GLY A 86 -14.45 -13.60 10.33
CA GLY A 86 -14.77 -14.68 9.40
C GLY A 86 -13.56 -15.21 8.68
N THR A 87 -13.83 -15.95 7.62
CA THR A 87 -12.82 -16.47 6.68
C THR A 87 -13.08 -15.96 5.29
N PHE A 88 -12.06 -15.92 4.47
CA PHE A 88 -12.20 -15.58 3.07
C PHE A 88 -11.44 -16.55 2.17
N VAL A 89 -11.94 -16.70 0.95
CA VAL A 89 -11.27 -17.43 -0.12
C VAL A 89 -11.30 -16.54 -1.36
N LEU A 90 -10.14 -16.08 -1.79
CA LEU A 90 -9.97 -15.38 -3.06
C LEU A 90 -9.49 -16.37 -4.10
N ALA A 91 -10.23 -16.54 -5.20
CA ALA A 91 -9.83 -17.33 -6.35
C ALA A 91 -9.79 -16.45 -7.58
N LYS A 92 -8.62 -16.32 -8.22
CA LYS A 92 -8.33 -15.35 -9.27
C LYS A 92 -9.38 -15.32 -10.41
N ASP A 93 -9.80 -16.50 -10.86
CA ASP A 93 -10.71 -16.64 -11.98
C ASP A 93 -12.18 -16.77 -11.57
N HIS A 94 -12.46 -16.80 -10.28
CA HIS A 94 -13.81 -17.05 -9.73
C HIS A 94 -14.34 -15.87 -8.91
N GLY A 95 -13.50 -15.17 -8.16
CA GLY A 95 -13.89 -14.07 -7.29
C GLY A 95 -13.53 -14.28 -5.83
N LEU A 96 -14.39 -13.84 -4.93
CA LEU A 96 -14.16 -13.84 -3.50
C LEU A 96 -15.35 -14.45 -2.75
N LEU A 97 -15.10 -15.45 -1.90
CA LEU A 97 -16.00 -15.89 -0.86
C LEU A 97 -15.64 -15.13 0.43
N TRP A 98 -16.63 -14.48 1.02
CA TRP A 98 -16.52 -13.72 2.26
C TRP A 98 -17.47 -14.29 3.27
N LEU A 99 -16.93 -15.09 4.21
CA LEU A 99 -17.71 -15.95 5.09
C LEU A 99 -17.67 -15.41 6.52
N LEU A 100 -18.64 -14.56 6.89
CA LEU A 100 -18.77 -14.07 8.26
C LEU A 100 -19.20 -15.18 9.19
N LYS A 101 -18.55 -15.23 10.36
CA LYS A 101 -18.84 -16.21 11.42
C LYS A 101 -19.38 -15.56 12.68
N THR A 102 -18.94 -14.34 12.98
CA THR A 102 -19.38 -13.60 14.19
C THR A 102 -19.55 -12.11 13.86
N PRO A 103 -20.50 -11.40 14.52
CA PRO A 103 -21.52 -11.89 15.47
C PRO A 103 -22.64 -12.65 14.78
N LEU A 104 -22.85 -12.44 13.47
CA LEU A 104 -23.87 -13.11 12.66
C LEU A 104 -23.18 -13.95 11.60
N GLN A 105 -23.65 -15.16 11.38
CA GLN A 105 -23.19 -15.99 10.28
C GLN A 105 -23.86 -15.54 8.99
N GLN A 106 -23.04 -15.13 8.01
CA GLN A 106 -23.52 -14.67 6.74
C GLN A 106 -22.45 -14.84 5.67
N ASP A 107 -22.76 -15.53 4.60
CA ASP A 107 -21.86 -15.80 3.51
C ASP A 107 -22.17 -14.88 2.32
N TYR A 108 -21.12 -14.29 1.76
CA TYR A 108 -21.18 -13.50 0.54
C TYR A 108 -20.23 -14.08 -0.51
N ARG A 109 -20.69 -14.08 -1.75
CA ARG A 109 -19.88 -14.38 -2.93
C ARG A 109 -19.82 -13.13 -3.81
N ILE A 110 -18.62 -12.69 -4.13
CA ILE A 110 -18.35 -11.50 -4.92
C ILE A 110 -17.64 -11.94 -6.19
N THR A 111 -18.28 -11.72 -7.33
CA THR A 111 -17.77 -12.11 -8.65
C THR A 111 -17.92 -10.96 -9.65
N ALA A 112 -17.49 -11.15 -10.87
CA ALA A 112 -17.70 -10.17 -11.95
C ALA A 112 -19.20 -9.93 -12.23
N GLN A 113 -20.07 -10.92 -11.95
CA GLN A 113 -21.52 -10.81 -12.13
C GLN A 113 -22.19 -9.98 -11.03
N GLY A 114 -21.56 -9.83 -9.89
CA GLY A 114 -22.09 -9.07 -8.76
C GLY A 114 -21.85 -9.75 -7.41
N ILE A 115 -22.65 -9.35 -6.43
CA ILE A 115 -22.59 -9.86 -5.08
C ILE A 115 -23.80 -10.74 -4.85
N ALA A 116 -23.55 -11.97 -4.42
CA ALA A 116 -24.59 -12.85 -3.94
C ALA A 116 -24.45 -13.07 -2.43
N ARG A 117 -25.58 -13.22 -1.77
CA ARG A 117 -25.67 -13.57 -0.36
C ARG A 117 -26.29 -14.96 -0.25
N ARG A 118 -25.77 -15.79 0.64
CA ARG A 118 -26.36 -17.11 0.90
C ARG A 118 -27.52 -16.98 1.89
N ASP A 119 -28.65 -17.59 1.55
CA ASP A 119 -29.79 -17.78 2.44
C ASP A 119 -30.23 -19.25 2.46
N ALA A 120 -31.41 -19.56 3.02
CA ALA A 120 -31.95 -20.92 3.10
C ALA A 120 -32.22 -21.57 1.73
N ASN A 121 -32.35 -20.77 0.65
CA ASN A 121 -32.60 -21.20 -0.71
C ASN A 121 -31.33 -21.23 -1.58
N GLY A 122 -30.15 -20.97 -0.99
CA GLY A 122 -28.87 -20.91 -1.69
C GLY A 122 -28.38 -19.47 -1.94
N TRP A 123 -27.58 -19.30 -3.00
CA TRP A 123 -27.01 -18.01 -3.35
C TRP A 123 -28.02 -17.09 -4.06
N GLN A 124 -28.28 -15.94 -3.48
CA GLN A 124 -29.19 -14.92 -4.01
C GLN A 124 -28.42 -13.67 -4.43
N LEU A 125 -28.50 -13.31 -5.71
CA LEU A 125 -27.87 -12.11 -6.23
C LEU A 125 -28.48 -10.85 -5.59
N LEU A 126 -27.66 -9.98 -5.06
CA LEU A 126 -28.08 -8.70 -4.49
C LEU A 126 -28.21 -7.63 -5.57
N PRO A 127 -29.14 -6.67 -5.41
CA PRO A 127 -29.25 -5.55 -6.34
C PRO A 127 -27.95 -4.75 -6.44
N ASN A 128 -27.48 -4.51 -7.66
CA ASN A 128 -26.19 -3.86 -7.97
C ASN A 128 -26.06 -2.38 -7.52
N LYS A 129 -27.10 -1.79 -6.97
CA LYS A 129 -27.15 -0.35 -6.62
C LYS A 129 -26.93 -0.03 -5.14
N SER A 130 -26.45 -0.98 -4.34
CA SER A 130 -26.19 -0.70 -2.92
C SER A 130 -24.77 -0.10 -2.73
N ALA A 131 -24.62 0.82 -1.78
CA ALA A 131 -23.30 1.37 -1.41
C ALA A 131 -22.30 0.25 -1.01
N GLY A 132 -22.79 -0.86 -0.43
CA GLY A 132 -21.98 -2.04 -0.15
C GLY A 132 -21.46 -2.76 -1.39
N ALA A 133 -22.14 -2.66 -2.54
CA ALA A 133 -21.70 -3.29 -3.78
C ALA A 133 -20.41 -2.65 -4.31
N GLU A 134 -20.32 -1.33 -4.27
CA GLU A 134 -19.11 -0.61 -4.70
C GLU A 134 -17.91 -0.89 -3.77
N GLN A 135 -18.15 -0.94 -2.46
CA GLN A 135 -17.10 -1.30 -1.49
C GLN A 135 -16.55 -2.71 -1.74
N ASN A 136 -17.42 -3.67 -2.00
CA ASN A 136 -17.00 -5.05 -2.23
C ASN A 136 -16.29 -5.24 -3.59
N ARG A 137 -16.71 -4.50 -4.62
CA ARG A 137 -16.01 -4.47 -5.91
C ARG A 137 -14.60 -3.91 -5.76
N LEU A 138 -14.45 -2.85 -4.96
CA LEU A 138 -13.14 -2.29 -4.64
C LEU A 138 -12.25 -3.32 -3.93
N PHE A 139 -12.77 -4.04 -2.94
CA PHE A 139 -12.02 -5.10 -2.27
C PHE A 139 -11.54 -6.16 -3.24
N LEU A 140 -12.42 -6.62 -4.13
CA LEU A 140 -12.05 -7.62 -5.11
C LEU A 140 -10.93 -7.11 -6.04
N ALA A 141 -11.06 -5.90 -6.57
CA ALA A 141 -10.03 -5.29 -7.43
C ALA A 141 -8.67 -5.18 -6.74
N VAL A 142 -8.66 -4.72 -5.48
CA VAL A 142 -7.42 -4.61 -4.68
C VAL A 142 -6.80 -5.99 -4.44
N LEU A 143 -7.58 -6.95 -3.97
CA LEU A 143 -7.08 -8.27 -3.62
C LEU A 143 -6.60 -9.06 -4.84
N GLN A 144 -7.14 -8.79 -6.03
CA GLN A 144 -6.72 -9.40 -7.29
C GLN A 144 -5.57 -8.67 -7.99
N GLY A 145 -5.15 -7.51 -7.48
CA GLY A 145 -4.12 -6.69 -8.11
C GLY A 145 -4.59 -5.98 -9.39
N ASP A 146 -5.91 -5.78 -9.58
CA ASP A 146 -6.44 -5.02 -10.72
C ASP A 146 -6.21 -3.52 -10.52
N SER A 147 -5.04 -3.05 -10.93
CA SER A 147 -4.68 -1.64 -10.84
C SER A 147 -5.40 -0.77 -11.88
N SER A 148 -5.83 -1.33 -13.01
CA SER A 148 -6.43 -0.56 -14.11
C SER A 148 -7.80 0.02 -13.74
N GLY A 149 -8.64 -0.77 -13.10
CA GLY A 149 -9.91 -0.32 -12.54
C GLY A 149 -9.74 0.73 -11.44
N LEU A 150 -8.74 0.52 -10.58
CA LEU A 150 -8.45 1.45 -9.48
C LEU A 150 -7.95 2.82 -9.97
N GLN A 151 -7.03 2.84 -10.95
CA GLN A 151 -6.48 4.10 -11.50
C GLN A 151 -7.53 5.00 -12.16
N ARG A 152 -8.57 4.42 -12.70
CA ARG A 152 -9.68 5.18 -13.29
C ARG A 152 -10.45 5.96 -12.22
N ASP A 153 -10.70 5.35 -11.09
CA ASP A 153 -11.61 5.85 -10.06
C ASP A 153 -10.87 6.55 -8.91
N PHE A 154 -9.56 6.29 -8.75
CA PHE A 154 -8.72 6.82 -7.68
C PHE A 154 -7.39 7.37 -8.19
N GLU A 155 -6.83 8.31 -7.47
CA GLU A 155 -5.41 8.62 -7.48
C GLU A 155 -4.70 7.64 -6.56
N LEU A 156 -3.67 6.97 -7.09
CA LEU A 156 -2.93 5.94 -6.37
C LEU A 156 -1.56 6.47 -5.95
N GLN A 157 -1.24 6.34 -4.68
CA GLN A 157 0.05 6.72 -4.11
C GLN A 157 0.67 5.51 -3.43
N LEU A 158 1.73 4.95 -4.04
CA LEU A 158 2.44 3.79 -3.51
C LEU A 158 3.72 4.25 -2.81
N GLN A 159 3.98 3.67 -1.64
CA GLN A 159 5.19 3.88 -0.84
C GLN A 159 5.71 2.54 -0.32
N GLY A 160 7.02 2.46 -0.07
CA GLY A 160 7.66 1.28 0.49
C GLY A 160 8.31 0.39 -0.58
N GLN A 161 8.35 -0.90 -0.32
CA GLN A 161 8.99 -1.93 -1.14
C GLN A 161 8.17 -3.23 -1.11
N ALA A 162 8.52 -4.20 -1.94
CA ALA A 162 7.72 -5.42 -2.16
C ALA A 162 7.29 -6.16 -0.88
N GLN A 163 8.13 -6.17 0.16
CA GLN A 163 7.85 -6.86 1.43
C GLN A 163 7.10 -6.01 2.45
N GLN A 164 7.05 -4.69 2.24
CA GLN A 164 6.36 -3.75 3.12
C GLN A 164 5.98 -2.50 2.33
N TRP A 165 4.74 -2.47 1.86
CA TRP A 165 4.22 -1.39 1.05
C TRP A 165 2.94 -0.81 1.66
N LYS A 166 2.69 0.43 1.32
CA LYS A 166 1.44 1.15 1.60
C LYS A 166 0.92 1.76 0.32
N LEU A 167 -0.31 1.46 -0.03
CA LEU A 167 -1.05 2.05 -1.14
C LEU A 167 -2.17 2.92 -0.60
N THR A 168 -2.13 4.20 -0.93
CA THR A 168 -3.20 5.16 -0.60
C THR A 168 -4.01 5.44 -1.85
N LEU A 169 -5.34 5.33 -1.74
CA LEU A 169 -6.29 5.60 -2.80
C LEU A 169 -7.08 6.86 -2.42
N ILE A 170 -7.00 7.88 -3.26
CA ILE A 170 -7.75 9.13 -3.10
C ILE A 170 -8.83 9.17 -4.18
N PRO A 171 -10.13 9.21 -3.82
CA PRO A 171 -11.22 9.21 -4.80
C PRO A 171 -11.13 10.36 -5.79
N ARG A 172 -11.33 10.07 -7.09
CA ARG A 172 -11.38 11.07 -8.16
C ARG A 172 -12.82 11.45 -8.52
N SER A 173 -13.68 10.43 -8.62
CA SER A 173 -15.09 10.67 -9.02
C SER A 173 -15.89 11.33 -7.90
N LEU A 174 -16.86 12.18 -8.27
CA LEU A 174 -17.74 12.85 -7.31
C LEU A 174 -18.56 11.86 -6.48
N LEU A 175 -18.96 10.73 -7.10
CA LEU A 175 -19.72 9.69 -6.41
C LEU A 175 -18.91 9.05 -5.29
N LEU A 176 -17.65 8.67 -5.56
CA LEU A 176 -16.79 8.08 -4.55
C LEU A 176 -16.38 9.06 -3.46
N LYS A 177 -16.19 10.35 -3.81
CA LYS A 177 -15.92 11.42 -2.84
C LYS A 177 -17.08 11.67 -1.88
N GLN A 178 -18.29 11.28 -2.22
CA GLN A 178 -19.44 11.34 -1.31
C GLN A 178 -19.41 10.24 -0.26
N VAL A 179 -18.66 9.14 -0.52
CA VAL A 179 -18.59 7.98 0.38
C VAL A 179 -17.27 7.94 1.12
N PHE A 180 -16.16 8.11 0.42
CA PHE A 180 -14.82 7.96 0.98
C PHE A 180 -14.01 9.25 0.88
N THR A 181 -13.25 9.54 1.93
CA THR A 181 -12.19 10.55 1.90
C THR A 181 -10.88 9.94 1.41
N GLN A 182 -10.58 8.72 1.84
CA GLN A 182 -9.35 8.01 1.54
C GLN A 182 -9.50 6.52 1.85
N ILE A 183 -8.72 5.70 1.16
CA ILE A 183 -8.55 4.28 1.47
C ILE A 183 -7.06 4.00 1.60
N ASN A 184 -6.65 3.36 2.70
CA ASN A 184 -5.28 2.93 2.95
C ASN A 184 -5.22 1.42 2.89
N ILE A 185 -4.20 0.89 2.22
CA ILE A 185 -3.98 -0.54 2.09
C ILE A 185 -2.52 -0.82 2.40
N ASP A 186 -2.27 -1.75 3.31
CA ASP A 186 -0.93 -2.17 3.66
C ASP A 186 -0.73 -3.63 3.35
N GLY A 187 0.49 -4.01 3.01
CA GLY A 187 0.82 -5.41 2.77
C GLY A 187 2.30 -5.71 2.70
N GLY A 188 2.56 -6.97 2.48
CA GLY A 188 3.84 -7.57 2.16
C GLY A 188 3.70 -8.40 0.90
N GLU A 189 3.90 -9.72 0.94
CA GLU A 189 3.57 -10.60 -0.19
C GLU A 189 2.08 -10.52 -0.56
N LEU A 190 1.22 -10.42 0.44
CA LEU A 190 -0.23 -10.30 0.33
C LEU A 190 -0.72 -9.03 1.03
N VAL A 191 -1.98 -8.71 0.86
CA VAL A 191 -2.65 -7.63 1.60
C VAL A 191 -2.79 -8.03 3.07
N ASN A 192 -2.41 -7.12 3.98
CA ASN A 192 -2.54 -7.31 5.43
C ASN A 192 -3.68 -6.50 6.01
N THR A 193 -3.81 -5.23 5.62
CA THR A 193 -4.86 -4.35 6.13
C THR A 193 -5.50 -3.52 5.02
N ILE A 194 -6.78 -3.22 5.19
CA ILE A 194 -7.51 -2.24 4.39
C ILE A 194 -8.27 -1.34 5.35
N GLU A 195 -8.00 -0.05 5.28
CA GLU A 195 -8.69 0.98 6.05
C GLU A 195 -9.49 1.89 5.12
N LEU A 196 -10.78 1.99 5.36
CA LEU A 196 -11.69 2.86 4.63
C LEU A 196 -12.04 4.05 5.53
N LEU A 197 -11.70 5.25 5.09
CA LEU A 197 -12.07 6.50 5.76
C LEU A 197 -13.27 7.11 5.03
N GLU A 198 -14.40 7.19 5.71
CA GLU A 198 -15.65 7.67 5.13
C GLU A 198 -15.84 9.18 5.36
N THR A 199 -16.52 9.84 4.45
CA THR A 199 -16.75 11.30 4.48
C THR A 199 -17.52 11.76 5.70
N GLN A 200 -18.35 10.90 6.29
CA GLN A 200 -19.16 11.24 7.46
C GLN A 200 -18.43 11.02 8.79
N GLY A 201 -17.14 10.66 8.75
CA GLY A 201 -16.31 10.41 9.92
C GLY A 201 -16.41 9.00 10.46
N ASP A 202 -17.07 8.09 9.76
CA ASP A 202 -17.03 6.66 10.02
C ASP A 202 -15.77 6.07 9.39
N SER A 203 -15.34 4.92 9.89
CA SER A 203 -14.24 4.17 9.27
C SER A 203 -14.43 2.66 9.41
N THR A 204 -13.81 1.95 8.50
CA THR A 204 -13.76 0.47 8.54
C THR A 204 -12.30 0.04 8.46
N LEU A 205 -11.85 -0.73 9.44
CA LEU A 205 -10.54 -1.37 9.41
C LEU A 205 -10.72 -2.87 9.24
N LEU A 206 -10.13 -3.39 8.19
CA LEU A 206 -10.12 -4.80 7.85
C LEU A 206 -8.70 -5.33 8.01
N ARG A 207 -8.51 -6.35 8.84
CA ARG A 207 -7.23 -7.06 9.00
C ARG A 207 -7.35 -8.46 8.43
N MET A 208 -6.49 -8.78 7.48
CA MET A 208 -6.31 -10.12 6.95
C MET A 208 -5.31 -10.87 7.84
N GLN A 209 -5.66 -12.06 8.25
CA GLN A 209 -4.85 -12.88 9.16
C GLN A 209 -4.67 -14.28 8.59
N ASP A 210 -3.54 -14.90 8.88
CA ASP A 210 -3.22 -16.27 8.49
C ASP A 210 -3.44 -16.52 6.98
N SER A 211 -3.17 -15.50 6.17
CA SER A 211 -3.32 -15.60 4.72
C SER A 211 -2.30 -16.57 4.15
N SER A 212 -2.77 -17.55 3.37
CA SER A 212 -1.94 -18.54 2.68
C SER A 212 -2.29 -18.58 1.20
N ALA A 213 -1.25 -18.64 0.36
CA ALA A 213 -1.38 -18.67 -1.08
C ALA A 213 -1.33 -20.10 -1.63
N ASP A 214 -1.95 -20.29 -2.81
CA ASP A 214 -1.84 -21.46 -3.69
C ASP A 214 -2.29 -22.81 -3.11
N GLN A 215 -3.08 -22.78 -2.05
CA GLN A 215 -3.82 -23.97 -1.62
C GLN A 215 -5.00 -24.20 -2.59
N PRO A 216 -5.24 -25.45 -3.07
CA PRO A 216 -6.33 -25.71 -3.98
C PRO A 216 -7.69 -25.47 -3.29
N LEU A 217 -8.67 -25.05 -4.09
CA LEU A 217 -10.04 -24.93 -3.64
C LEU A 217 -10.57 -26.31 -3.20
N SER A 218 -11.20 -26.38 -2.03
CA SER A 218 -11.96 -27.53 -1.59
C SER A 218 -13.17 -27.78 -2.51
N ILE A 219 -13.74 -28.97 -2.48
CA ILE A 219 -14.95 -29.33 -3.26
C ILE A 219 -16.11 -28.37 -2.91
N ALA A 220 -16.26 -28.00 -1.64
CA ALA A 220 -17.30 -27.08 -1.20
C ALA A 220 -17.11 -25.66 -1.79
N GLU A 221 -15.88 -25.14 -1.78
CA GLU A 221 -15.56 -23.84 -2.34
C GLU A 221 -15.74 -23.82 -3.86
N GLN A 222 -15.31 -24.87 -4.57
CA GLN A 222 -15.56 -25.02 -6.00
C GLN A 222 -17.06 -24.97 -6.31
N HIS A 223 -17.87 -25.67 -5.52
CA HIS A 223 -19.34 -25.66 -5.68
C HIS A 223 -19.91 -24.26 -5.38
N ASP A 224 -19.41 -23.59 -4.34
CA ASP A 224 -19.86 -22.24 -3.99
C ASP A 224 -19.53 -21.19 -5.05
N PHE A 225 -18.42 -21.33 -5.76
CA PHE A 225 -18.08 -20.47 -6.89
C PHE A 225 -18.86 -20.80 -8.18
N ALA A 226 -19.29 -22.07 -8.35
CA ALA A 226 -19.96 -22.53 -9.57
C ALA A 226 -21.45 -22.18 -9.66
N GLN A 227 -22.08 -21.81 -8.55
CA GLN A 227 -23.49 -21.39 -8.47
C GLN A 227 -23.61 -19.89 -8.75
#